data_707f0d0f9df16fac46786f2cdcb6e00b
#
_entry.id   707f0d0f9df16fac46786f2cdcb6e00b
#
_cell.length_a   1.000
_cell.length_b   1.000
_cell.length_c   1.000
_cell.angle_alpha   90.00
_cell.angle_beta   90.00
_cell.angle_gamma   90.00
#
_symmetry.space_group_name_H-M   'P 1'
#
loop_
_entity.id
_entity.type
_entity.pdbx_description
1 polymer ?
#
loop_
_entity_poly.entity_id
_entity_poly.type
_entity_poly.pdbx_seq_one_letter_code
_entity_poly.pdbx_strand_id
1 'polypeptide(L)'
;MNTLNKKVGRPRAYTPEALEAKFEEYVEWVKANPRYSNKVLADGSIIPVPYERPLTLSGFAVFAGIIPETFREYEKLDEFSVVCARVRARIESDQLEGAMCEQYNPTIASRVLHLADRQDVTTNGKAITVATQPISVVLDPEAAKIIQSIGKMTVKE
;
A
#
# COMPACT_ATOMS: atom_id res chain seq x y z
N MET A 1 5.14 -49.53 -18.66
CA MET A 1 4.26 -48.35 -18.81
C MET A 1 4.10 -47.76 -17.44
N ASN A 2 4.85 -46.67 -17.16
CA ASN A 2 4.92 -46.08 -15.81
C ASN A 2 4.02 -44.83 -15.84
N THR A 3 2.76 -44.99 -15.39
CA THR A 3 1.85 -43.89 -15.19
C THR A 3 2.31 -43.13 -13.95
N LEU A 4 3.09 -42.06 -14.19
CA LEU A 4 3.45 -41.09 -13.16
C LEU A 4 2.17 -40.55 -12.53
N ASN A 5 1.96 -40.94 -11.28
CA ASN A 5 0.86 -40.49 -10.42
C ASN A 5 1.05 -38.98 -10.20
N LYS A 6 0.45 -38.18 -11.09
CA LYS A 6 0.45 -36.70 -10.98
C LYS A 6 -0.32 -36.39 -9.71
N LYS A 7 0.37 -35.93 -8.65
CA LYS A 7 -0.29 -35.44 -7.44
C LYS A 7 -1.28 -34.36 -7.85
N VAL A 8 -2.55 -34.73 -7.89
CA VAL A 8 -3.65 -33.78 -8.08
C VAL A 8 -3.69 -32.91 -6.85
N GLY A 9 -3.22 -31.66 -6.97
CA GLY A 9 -3.34 -30.66 -5.92
C GLY A 9 -4.82 -30.37 -5.61
N ARG A 10 -5.08 -29.58 -4.56
CA ARG A 10 -6.44 -29.12 -4.23
C ARG A 10 -7.08 -28.51 -5.47
N PRO A 11 -8.35 -28.86 -5.81
CA PRO A 11 -9.05 -28.26 -6.94
C PRO A 11 -8.99 -26.74 -6.86
N ARG A 12 -8.76 -26.08 -7.98
CA ARG A 12 -8.77 -24.62 -8.07
C ARG A 12 -10.19 -24.10 -7.82
N ALA A 13 -10.30 -22.95 -7.16
CA ALA A 13 -11.60 -22.36 -6.86
C ALA A 13 -12.31 -21.83 -8.14
N TYR A 14 -11.54 -21.40 -9.16
CA TYR A 14 -12.04 -20.81 -10.38
C TYR A 14 -11.32 -21.35 -11.62
N THR A 15 -12.01 -21.32 -12.77
CA THR A 15 -11.41 -21.30 -14.09
C THR A 15 -11.12 -19.84 -14.50
N PRO A 16 -10.29 -19.57 -15.54
CA PRO A 16 -10.06 -18.19 -16.02
C PRO A 16 -11.36 -17.46 -16.35
N GLU A 17 -12.27 -18.08 -17.08
CA GLU A 17 -13.55 -17.50 -17.48
C GLU A 17 -14.46 -17.24 -16.28
N ALA A 18 -14.48 -18.15 -15.32
CA ALA A 18 -15.26 -17.99 -14.08
C ALA A 18 -14.69 -16.88 -13.20
N LEU A 19 -13.36 -16.68 -13.16
CA LEU A 19 -12.71 -15.61 -12.46
C LEU A 19 -13.03 -14.25 -13.09
N GLU A 20 -13.00 -14.15 -14.42
CA GLU A 20 -13.36 -12.93 -15.16
C GLU A 20 -14.83 -12.58 -14.93
N ALA A 21 -15.75 -13.54 -15.07
CA ALA A 21 -17.17 -13.32 -14.77
C ALA A 21 -17.39 -12.88 -13.31
N LYS A 22 -16.68 -13.48 -12.37
CA LYS A 22 -16.76 -13.10 -10.94
C LYS A 22 -16.23 -11.69 -10.67
N PHE A 23 -15.27 -11.25 -11.46
CA PHE A 23 -14.77 -9.89 -11.37
C PHE A 23 -15.80 -8.86 -11.89
N GLU A 24 -16.48 -9.16 -13.01
CA GLU A 24 -17.56 -8.30 -13.51
C GLU A 24 -18.72 -8.20 -12.50
N GLU A 25 -19.11 -9.30 -11.86
CA GLU A 25 -20.09 -9.28 -10.77
C GLU A 25 -19.63 -8.38 -9.62
N TYR A 26 -18.33 -8.40 -9.28
CA TYR A 26 -17.76 -7.53 -8.25
C TYR A 26 -17.82 -6.06 -8.66
N VAL A 27 -17.52 -5.73 -9.90
CA VAL A 27 -17.61 -4.35 -10.42
C VAL A 27 -19.05 -3.82 -10.29
N GLU A 28 -20.03 -4.61 -10.72
CA GLU A 28 -21.44 -4.22 -10.61
C GLU A 28 -21.89 -4.10 -9.13
N TRP A 29 -21.42 -5.02 -8.27
CA TRP A 29 -21.70 -4.94 -6.84
C TRP A 29 -21.11 -3.68 -6.21
N VAL A 30 -19.89 -3.28 -6.58
CA VAL A 30 -19.23 -2.06 -6.09
C VAL A 30 -20.05 -0.82 -6.45
N LYS A 31 -20.49 -0.72 -7.71
CA LYS A 31 -21.34 0.38 -8.17
C LYS A 31 -22.69 0.45 -7.43
N ALA A 32 -23.29 -0.70 -7.18
CA ALA A 32 -24.58 -0.78 -6.48
C ALA A 32 -24.49 -0.54 -4.97
N ASN A 33 -23.29 -0.60 -4.38
CA ASN A 33 -23.06 -0.51 -2.93
C ASN A 33 -22.10 0.61 -2.54
N PRO A 34 -22.48 1.88 -2.73
CA PRO A 34 -21.63 3.01 -2.33
C PRO A 34 -21.35 2.98 -0.82
N ARG A 35 -20.30 3.67 -0.39
CA ARG A 35 -20.03 3.95 1.02
C ARG A 35 -20.76 5.22 1.43
N TYR A 36 -21.15 5.32 2.69
CA TYR A 36 -21.77 6.53 3.23
C TYR A 36 -20.89 7.14 4.32
N SER A 37 -20.79 8.45 4.31
CA SER A 37 -20.21 9.23 5.39
C SER A 37 -21.22 10.24 5.91
N ASN A 38 -21.28 10.43 7.21
CA ASN A 38 -22.17 11.40 7.82
C ASN A 38 -21.56 12.80 7.72
N LYS A 39 -22.30 13.74 7.14
CA LYS A 39 -21.94 15.16 7.09
C LYS A 39 -22.85 15.93 8.05
N VAL A 40 -22.25 16.70 8.94
CA VAL A 40 -22.98 17.63 9.82
C VAL A 40 -23.18 18.94 9.08
N LEU A 41 -24.43 19.39 8.97
CA LEU A 41 -24.78 20.68 8.37
C LEU A 41 -24.68 21.82 9.40
N ALA A 42 -24.76 23.07 8.94
CA ALA A 42 -24.64 24.26 9.79
C ALA A 42 -25.75 24.39 10.84
N ASP A 43 -26.91 23.76 10.60
CA ASP A 43 -28.03 23.70 11.52
C ASP A 43 -27.93 22.56 12.55
N GLY A 44 -26.81 21.79 12.52
CA GLY A 44 -26.60 20.65 13.39
C GLY A 44 -27.25 19.34 12.91
N SER A 45 -27.95 19.34 11.79
CA SER A 45 -28.53 18.11 11.22
C SER A 45 -27.43 17.22 10.60
N ILE A 46 -27.65 15.89 10.62
CA ILE A 46 -26.72 14.91 10.08
C ILE A 46 -27.33 14.27 8.85
N ILE A 47 -26.64 14.37 7.72
CA ILE A 47 -27.07 13.73 6.47
C ILE A 47 -26.05 12.67 6.03
N PRO A 48 -26.47 11.49 5.57
CA PRO A 48 -25.58 10.51 4.93
C PRO A 48 -25.26 10.96 3.51
N VAL A 49 -23.98 11.14 3.21
CA VAL A 49 -23.50 11.46 1.87
C VAL A 49 -22.91 10.18 1.25
N PRO A 50 -23.38 9.76 0.06
CA PRO A 50 -22.81 8.61 -0.63
C PRO A 50 -21.44 8.96 -1.21
N TYR A 51 -20.51 8.01 -1.09
CA TYR A 51 -19.19 8.04 -1.70
C TYR A 51 -18.99 6.81 -2.57
N GLU A 52 -18.41 6.99 -3.72
CA GLU A 52 -18.04 5.85 -4.56
C GLU A 52 -17.08 4.92 -3.84
N ARG A 53 -17.28 3.64 -4.05
CA ARG A 53 -16.42 2.60 -3.49
C ARG A 53 -15.33 2.29 -4.51
N PRO A 54 -14.02 2.47 -4.19
CA PRO A 54 -12.97 2.14 -5.13
C PRO A 54 -12.87 0.63 -5.37
N LEU A 55 -12.56 0.24 -6.59
CA LEU A 55 -12.16 -1.12 -6.88
C LEU A 55 -10.83 -1.42 -6.22
N THR A 56 -10.73 -2.57 -5.55
CA THR A 56 -9.49 -3.01 -4.92
C THR A 56 -9.30 -4.50 -5.07
N LEU A 57 -8.05 -4.96 -5.20
CA LEU A 57 -7.76 -6.38 -5.28
C LEU A 57 -8.20 -7.14 -4.02
N SER A 58 -7.99 -6.55 -2.84
CA SER A 58 -8.45 -7.12 -1.59
C SER A 58 -9.97 -7.22 -1.50
N GLY A 59 -10.69 -6.19 -1.99
CA GLY A 59 -12.16 -6.20 -2.06
C GLY A 59 -12.66 -7.28 -3.01
N PHE A 60 -12.04 -7.43 -4.18
CA PHE A 60 -12.36 -8.52 -5.11
C PHE A 60 -12.08 -9.90 -4.48
N ALA A 61 -10.95 -10.10 -3.84
CA ALA A 61 -10.63 -11.36 -3.20
C ALA A 61 -11.68 -11.75 -2.14
N VAL A 62 -12.08 -10.80 -1.29
CA VAL A 62 -13.16 -11.02 -0.31
C VAL A 62 -14.48 -11.37 -0.98
N PHE A 63 -14.88 -10.64 -2.04
CA PHE A 63 -16.11 -10.89 -2.80
C PHE A 63 -16.10 -12.25 -3.48
N ALA A 64 -14.96 -12.66 -4.04
CA ALA A 64 -14.79 -13.95 -4.70
C ALA A 64 -14.59 -15.12 -3.71
N GLY A 65 -14.48 -14.87 -2.41
CA GLY A 65 -14.24 -15.91 -1.41
C GLY A 65 -12.86 -16.55 -1.51
N ILE A 66 -11.88 -15.82 -2.02
CA ILE A 66 -10.46 -16.25 -2.09
C ILE A 66 -9.59 -15.33 -1.24
N ILE A 67 -8.38 -15.75 -0.95
CA ILE A 67 -7.37 -14.89 -0.33
C ILE A 67 -6.50 -14.23 -1.42
N PRO A 68 -5.90 -13.05 -1.16
CA PRO A 68 -5.05 -12.36 -2.12
C PRO A 68 -3.89 -13.22 -2.65
N GLU A 69 -3.37 -14.12 -1.83
CA GLU A 69 -2.33 -15.08 -2.21
C GLU A 69 -2.80 -16.04 -3.30
N THR A 70 -4.06 -16.49 -3.25
CA THR A 70 -4.64 -17.34 -4.30
C THR A 70 -4.69 -16.61 -5.64
N PHE A 71 -5.02 -15.31 -5.63
CA PHE A 71 -4.98 -14.51 -6.85
C PHE A 71 -3.56 -14.39 -7.40
N ARG A 72 -2.55 -14.16 -6.54
CA ARG A 72 -1.14 -14.13 -6.92
C ARG A 72 -0.64 -15.47 -7.48
N GLU A 73 -1.16 -16.60 -6.98
CA GLU A 73 -0.85 -17.91 -7.56
C GLU A 73 -1.48 -18.06 -8.95
N TYR A 74 -2.70 -17.54 -9.16
CA TYR A 74 -3.32 -17.53 -10.51
C TYR A 74 -2.50 -16.69 -11.49
N GLU A 75 -1.96 -15.54 -11.09
CA GLU A 75 -1.09 -14.70 -11.92
C GLU A 75 0.14 -15.44 -12.48
N LYS A 76 0.63 -16.47 -11.78
CA LYS A 76 1.78 -17.28 -12.20
C LYS A 76 1.42 -18.36 -13.21
N LEU A 77 0.15 -18.57 -13.47
CA LEU A 77 -0.34 -19.59 -14.38
C LEU A 77 -0.63 -18.97 -15.74
N ASP A 78 -0.03 -19.51 -16.80
CA ASP A 78 -0.18 -18.99 -18.16
C ASP A 78 -1.65 -18.83 -18.58
N GLU A 79 -2.50 -19.80 -18.24
CA GLU A 79 -3.93 -19.78 -18.56
C GLU A 79 -4.72 -18.66 -17.89
N PHE A 80 -4.26 -18.13 -16.72
CA PHE A 80 -4.90 -17.03 -16.00
C PHE A 80 -4.23 -15.67 -16.25
N SER A 81 -3.05 -15.64 -16.84
CA SER A 81 -2.23 -14.43 -16.96
C SER A 81 -2.98 -13.26 -17.58
N VAL A 82 -3.71 -13.51 -18.67
CA VAL A 82 -4.48 -12.48 -19.40
C VAL A 82 -5.63 -11.95 -18.55
N VAL A 83 -6.38 -12.82 -17.88
CA VAL A 83 -7.51 -12.43 -17.03
C VAL A 83 -7.01 -11.63 -15.82
N CYS A 84 -5.97 -12.12 -15.14
CA CYS A 84 -5.39 -11.42 -14.00
C CYS A 84 -4.82 -10.04 -14.39
N ALA A 85 -4.19 -9.92 -15.56
CA ALA A 85 -3.71 -8.64 -16.07
C ALA A 85 -4.86 -7.65 -16.33
N ARG A 86 -5.98 -8.11 -16.92
CA ARG A 86 -7.19 -7.29 -17.13
C ARG A 86 -7.80 -6.82 -15.81
N VAL A 87 -7.91 -7.72 -14.82
CA VAL A 87 -8.41 -7.40 -13.48
C VAL A 87 -7.57 -6.30 -12.84
N ARG A 88 -6.23 -6.44 -12.88
CA ARG A 88 -5.33 -5.39 -12.35
C ARG A 88 -5.48 -4.08 -13.09
N ALA A 89 -5.40 -4.09 -14.40
CA ALA A 89 -5.52 -2.90 -15.22
C ALA A 89 -6.84 -2.14 -14.94
N ARG A 90 -7.94 -2.87 -14.76
CA ARG A 90 -9.23 -2.26 -14.44
C ARG A 90 -9.26 -1.63 -13.06
N ILE A 91 -8.66 -2.29 -12.06
CA ILE A 91 -8.54 -1.74 -10.69
C ILE A 91 -7.64 -0.51 -10.68
N GLU A 92 -6.49 -0.56 -11.36
CA GLU A 92 -5.54 0.56 -11.44
C GLU A 92 -6.16 1.77 -12.15
N SER A 93 -6.90 1.55 -13.26
CA SER A 93 -7.63 2.59 -13.99
C SER A 93 -8.66 3.28 -13.10
N ASP A 94 -9.51 2.51 -12.39
CA ASP A 94 -10.51 3.04 -11.46
C ASP A 94 -9.87 3.91 -10.38
N GLN A 95 -8.78 3.45 -9.77
CA GLN A 95 -8.09 4.17 -8.70
C GLN A 95 -7.41 5.45 -9.20
N LEU A 96 -6.83 5.40 -10.40
CA LEU A 96 -6.18 6.56 -11.01
C LEU A 96 -7.21 7.60 -11.46
N GLU A 97 -8.25 7.18 -12.18
CA GLU A 97 -9.32 8.04 -12.64
C GLU A 97 -10.08 8.69 -11.48
N GLY A 98 -10.41 7.90 -10.44
CA GLY A 98 -11.05 8.41 -9.24
C GLY A 98 -10.19 9.41 -8.47
N ALA A 99 -8.86 9.24 -8.46
CA ALA A 99 -7.95 10.21 -7.87
C ALA A 99 -7.85 11.49 -8.72
N MET A 100 -7.84 11.38 -10.06
CA MET A 100 -7.79 12.53 -10.97
C MET A 100 -9.09 13.35 -10.94
N CYS A 101 -10.24 12.69 -10.69
CA CYS A 101 -11.53 13.35 -10.56
C CYS A 101 -11.84 13.80 -9.12
N GLU A 102 -10.87 13.73 -8.20
CA GLU A 102 -11.01 14.08 -6.78
C GLU A 102 -12.07 13.24 -6.01
N GLN A 103 -12.51 12.12 -6.58
CA GLN A 103 -13.41 11.17 -5.90
C GLN A 103 -12.69 10.37 -4.83
N TYR A 104 -11.41 10.06 -5.06
CA TYR A 104 -10.53 9.36 -4.12
C TYR A 104 -9.40 10.28 -3.64
N ASN A 105 -8.87 10.00 -2.46
CA ASN A 105 -7.75 10.77 -1.95
C ASN A 105 -6.48 10.52 -2.80
N PRO A 106 -5.94 11.54 -3.51
CA PRO A 106 -4.83 11.34 -4.44
C PRO A 106 -3.54 10.87 -3.76
N THR A 107 -3.31 11.26 -2.49
CA THR A 107 -2.15 10.80 -1.73
C THR A 107 -2.23 9.32 -1.40
N ILE A 108 -3.43 8.79 -1.10
CA ILE A 108 -3.63 7.37 -0.86
C ILE A 108 -3.52 6.60 -2.18
N ALA A 109 -4.15 7.10 -3.25
CA ALA A 109 -4.09 6.48 -4.57
C ALA A 109 -2.65 6.37 -5.07
N SER A 110 -1.85 7.43 -4.98
CA SER A 110 -0.44 7.41 -5.39
C SER A 110 0.40 6.38 -4.63
N ARG A 111 0.15 6.21 -3.33
CA ARG A 111 0.84 5.19 -2.51
C ARG A 111 0.42 3.77 -2.88
N VAL A 112 -0.87 3.54 -3.12
CA VAL A 112 -1.41 2.22 -3.51
C VAL A 112 -0.93 1.82 -4.90
N LEU A 113 -0.88 2.77 -5.82
CA LEU A 113 -0.39 2.59 -7.18
C LEU A 113 1.15 2.65 -7.30
N HIS A 114 1.85 2.84 -6.17
CA HIS A 114 3.32 2.96 -6.13
C HIS A 114 3.88 4.03 -7.08
N LEU A 115 3.12 5.11 -7.30
CA LEU A 115 3.58 6.26 -8.07
C LEU A 115 4.65 6.97 -7.25
N ALA A 116 5.89 6.96 -7.74
CA ALA A 116 7.00 7.63 -7.07
C ALA A 116 6.82 9.14 -7.18
N ASP A 117 6.59 9.81 -6.06
CA ASP A 117 6.72 11.27 -5.97
C ASP A 117 8.24 11.59 -5.95
N ARG A 118 8.78 11.90 -7.11
CA ARG A 118 10.17 12.35 -7.25
C ARG A 118 10.26 13.83 -6.89
N GLN A 119 10.02 14.16 -5.63
CA GLN A 119 10.47 15.45 -5.11
C GLN A 119 12.00 15.39 -4.95
N ASP A 120 12.72 15.94 -5.90
CA ASP A 120 14.13 16.28 -5.70
C ASP A 120 14.20 17.49 -4.76
N VAL A 121 14.28 17.23 -3.45
CA VAL A 121 14.48 18.26 -2.46
C VAL A 121 15.94 18.70 -2.50
N THR A 122 16.29 19.54 -3.50
CA THR A 122 17.49 20.39 -3.55
C THR A 122 18.86 19.71 -3.59
N THR A 123 18.98 18.45 -4.02
CA THR A 123 20.29 17.81 -4.17
C THR A 123 20.79 17.72 -5.62
N ASN A 124 20.05 18.25 -6.59
CA ASN A 124 20.35 18.11 -8.03
C ASN A 124 20.63 16.65 -8.44
N GLY A 125 19.85 15.70 -7.90
CA GLY A 125 20.02 14.27 -8.17
C GLY A 125 21.19 13.60 -7.47
N LYS A 126 21.91 14.29 -6.58
CA LYS A 126 22.99 13.69 -5.78
C LYS A 126 22.46 13.07 -4.50
N ALA A 127 22.85 11.86 -4.20
CA ALA A 127 22.52 11.21 -2.93
C ALA A 127 23.02 12.07 -1.75
N ILE A 128 22.14 12.32 -0.77
CA ILE A 128 22.55 12.98 0.47
C ILE A 128 23.39 11.96 1.24
N THR A 129 24.72 12.08 1.13
CA THR A 129 25.61 11.42 2.07
C THR A 129 25.53 12.18 3.37
N VAL A 130 24.79 11.65 4.35
CA VAL A 130 24.91 12.11 5.73
C VAL A 130 26.32 11.74 6.17
N ALA A 131 27.24 12.70 6.00
CA ALA A 131 28.55 12.59 6.61
C ALA A 131 28.29 12.67 8.13
N THR A 132 28.29 11.53 8.79
CA THR A 132 28.43 11.42 10.23
C THR A 132 29.84 11.93 10.57
N GLN A 133 29.99 13.26 10.62
CA GLN A 133 31.18 13.82 11.24
C GLN A 133 31.05 13.55 12.74
N PRO A 134 32.05 12.89 13.34
CA PRO A 134 32.03 12.79 14.80
C PRO A 134 32.01 14.20 15.35
N ILE A 135 31.06 14.51 16.21
CA ILE A 135 31.00 15.77 16.94
C ILE A 135 32.23 15.78 17.84
N SER A 136 33.30 16.40 17.38
CA SER A 136 34.44 16.68 18.25
C SER A 136 34.02 17.86 19.14
N VAL A 137 33.61 17.54 20.34
CA VAL A 137 33.40 18.58 21.40
C VAL A 137 34.78 19.06 21.79
N VAL A 138 35.17 20.20 21.24
CA VAL A 138 36.36 20.91 21.72
C VAL A 138 35.95 21.53 23.05
N LEU A 139 36.28 20.84 24.14
CA LEU A 139 36.10 21.39 25.47
C LEU A 139 37.11 22.55 25.67
N ASP A 140 36.61 23.70 26.07
CA ASP A 140 37.43 24.80 26.49
C ASP A 140 38.44 24.29 27.58
N PRO A 141 39.73 24.68 27.50
CA PRO A 141 40.74 24.24 28.47
C PRO A 141 40.37 24.45 29.94
N GLU A 142 39.57 25.45 30.25
CA GLU A 142 39.06 25.68 31.62
C GLU A 142 37.97 24.66 31.99
N ALA A 143 37.07 24.32 31.10
CA ALA A 143 36.05 23.29 31.31
C ALA A 143 36.68 21.90 31.54
N ALA A 144 37.76 21.59 30.79
CA ALA A 144 38.50 20.35 30.98
C ALA A 144 39.16 20.24 32.36
N LYS A 145 39.67 21.33 32.93
CA LYS A 145 40.24 21.38 34.29
C LYS A 145 39.17 21.15 35.35
N ILE A 146 37.97 21.69 35.17
CA ILE A 146 36.85 21.52 36.11
C ILE A 146 36.43 20.04 36.15
N ILE A 147 36.30 19.41 34.99
CA ILE A 147 35.94 17.98 34.88
C ILE A 147 36.98 17.08 35.53
N GLN A 148 38.29 17.38 35.35
CA GLN A 148 39.37 16.65 36.02
C GLN A 148 39.36 16.85 37.54
N SER A 149 38.98 18.01 38.02
CA SER A 149 38.89 18.30 39.49
C SER A 149 37.73 17.52 40.13
N ILE A 150 36.59 17.43 39.43
CA ILE A 150 35.44 16.67 39.90
C ILE A 150 35.74 15.16 39.93
N GLY A 151 36.39 14.62 38.88
CA GLY A 151 36.80 13.21 38.83
C GLY A 151 37.77 12.79 39.95
N LYS A 152 38.55 13.71 40.48
CA LYS A 152 39.45 13.44 41.62
C LYS A 152 38.74 13.48 42.97
N MET A 153 37.56 14.07 43.10
CA MET A 153 36.78 14.10 44.33
C MET A 153 35.95 12.83 44.54
N THR A 154 35.65 12.05 43.50
CA THR A 154 34.83 10.85 43.59
C THR A 154 35.63 9.55 43.83
N VAL A 155 36.95 9.60 44.02
CA VAL A 155 37.80 8.41 44.24
C VAL A 155 38.44 8.48 45.64
N LYS A 156 37.69 8.90 46.67
CA LYS A 156 38.06 8.73 48.09
C LYS A 156 36.88 8.17 48.84
N GLU A 157 36.71 6.86 48.73
CA GLU A 157 36.11 5.97 49.72
C GLU A 157 36.85 4.64 49.70
#